data_1a9b4dfe153a13fb6f0c855afd6c0e60
#
_entry.id   1a9b4dfe153a13fb6f0c855afd6c0e60
#
_cell.length_a   1.000
_cell.length_b   1.000
_cell.length_c   1.000
_cell.angle_alpha   90.00
_cell.angle_beta   90.00
_cell.angle_gamma   90.00
#
_symmetry.space_group_name_H-M   'P 1'
#
loop_
_entity.id
_entity.type
_entity.pdbx_description
1 polymer ?
#
loop_
_entity_poly.entity_id
_entity_poly.type
_entity_poly.pdbx_seq_one_letter_code
_entity_poly.pdbx_strand_id
1 'polypeptide(L)'
;MRVLVLGGTRFVGYAVLSAAIQAGWDATSFSRGLSGAPPAGVRVVHGDRTNRGDLARLAADGPWDAVVDTSGFVPRDVLMACEYLRSAAHYLFVSTVSVYRGWPTEPLSESSEVLFCPPDAGPDYGEDVEDGPTKYGYQKSGCELAVTSSFGLEHSTILRPGVILGPREYVGRLPWWLHRISTGGHVLAPGDPSRFIQPIDVRDLADFALLAISRPVPDVYNITAPQHRETFGQMLDACVKVTGSEAEFTWVSDAELLAAGVRQWSQLPLWRTFPGVWQVDSAEAQAAGLSCRKILDTVADTWAWMHSGAVDFTDQRSAEIGISPDLERQILSRHSGR
;
A
#
# COMPACT_ATOMS: atom_id res chain seq x y z
N MET A 1 22.98 7.55 8.10
CA MET A 1 22.90 6.76 6.86
C MET A 1 22.50 7.67 5.71
N ARG A 2 23.01 7.41 4.53
CA ARG A 2 22.69 8.15 3.30
C ARG A 2 21.74 7.29 2.44
N VAL A 3 20.47 7.64 2.43
CA VAL A 3 19.41 6.85 1.78
C VAL A 3 18.87 7.55 0.53
N LEU A 4 18.70 6.78 -0.54
CA LEU A 4 18.02 7.20 -1.76
C LEU A 4 16.64 6.57 -1.84
N VAL A 5 15.60 7.38 -2.01
CA VAL A 5 14.23 6.89 -2.23
C VAL A 5 13.83 7.16 -3.69
N LEU A 6 13.63 6.10 -4.46
CA LEU A 6 13.03 6.18 -5.79
C LEU A 6 11.51 6.32 -5.65
N GLY A 7 10.99 7.51 -5.94
CA GLY A 7 9.67 7.99 -5.55
C GLY A 7 9.79 9.07 -4.47
N GLY A 8 8.88 9.11 -3.49
CA GLY A 8 9.07 9.96 -2.30
C GLY A 8 8.12 11.14 -2.20
N THR A 9 7.36 11.45 -3.23
CA THR A 9 6.40 12.57 -3.23
C THR A 9 4.98 12.14 -2.84
N ARG A 10 4.68 10.85 -2.87
CA ARG A 10 3.37 10.27 -2.53
C ARG A 10 3.48 9.24 -1.42
N PHE A 11 2.41 9.02 -0.71
CA PHE A 11 2.05 7.98 0.26
C PHE A 11 3.24 7.21 0.87
N VAL A 12 3.57 6.00 0.37
CA VAL A 12 4.64 5.15 0.94
C VAL A 12 5.99 5.84 0.90
N GLY A 13 6.38 6.38 -0.26
CA GLY A 13 7.69 7.04 -0.38
C GLY A 13 7.80 8.29 0.49
N TYR A 14 6.70 9.04 0.66
CA TYR A 14 6.66 10.18 1.56
C TYR A 14 6.82 9.75 3.03
N ALA A 15 6.18 8.65 3.43
CA ALA A 15 6.29 8.11 4.78
C ALA A 15 7.72 7.62 5.07
N VAL A 16 8.35 6.90 4.13
CA VAL A 16 9.74 6.44 4.24
C VAL A 16 10.70 7.62 4.39
N LEU A 17 10.56 8.66 3.56
CA LEU A 17 11.39 9.87 3.66
C LEU A 17 11.17 10.61 4.99
N SER A 18 9.90 10.69 5.45
CA SER A 18 9.58 11.33 6.73
C SER A 18 10.24 10.58 7.89
N ALA A 19 10.15 9.26 7.91
CA ALA A 19 10.79 8.42 8.91
C ALA A 19 12.33 8.56 8.87
N ALA A 20 12.93 8.59 7.67
CA ALA A 20 14.37 8.75 7.49
C ALA A 20 14.87 10.10 8.06
N ILE A 21 14.17 11.21 7.78
CA ILE A 21 14.51 12.53 8.35
C ILE A 21 14.38 12.51 9.88
N GLN A 22 13.31 11.91 10.42
CA GLN A 22 13.11 11.79 11.87
C GLN A 22 14.22 10.96 12.54
N ALA A 23 14.73 9.95 11.84
CA ALA A 23 15.88 9.14 12.28
C ALA A 23 17.24 9.86 12.11
N GLY A 24 17.26 11.09 11.59
CA GLY A 24 18.49 11.87 11.37
C GLY A 24 19.33 11.38 10.19
N TRP A 25 18.73 10.72 9.19
CA TRP A 25 19.42 10.24 8.01
C TRP A 25 19.53 11.32 6.93
N ASP A 26 20.57 11.24 6.10
CA ASP A 26 20.70 12.04 4.87
C ASP A 26 19.82 11.40 3.78
N ALA A 27 18.60 11.92 3.62
CA ALA A 27 17.59 11.38 2.75
C ALA A 27 17.51 12.15 1.42
N THR A 28 17.55 11.43 0.31
CA THR A 28 17.40 11.97 -1.04
C THR A 28 16.18 11.34 -1.71
N SER A 29 15.31 12.18 -2.29
CA SER A 29 14.20 11.78 -3.15
C SER A 29 14.59 11.91 -4.61
N PHE A 30 14.39 10.86 -5.40
CA PHE A 30 14.51 10.90 -6.86
C PHE A 30 13.12 10.68 -7.49
N SER A 31 12.64 11.65 -8.22
CA SER A 31 11.33 11.61 -8.88
C SER A 31 11.23 12.63 -10.02
N ARG A 32 10.21 12.48 -10.86
CA ARG A 32 9.91 13.43 -11.94
C ARG A 32 9.38 14.80 -11.45
N GLY A 33 9.08 14.93 -10.16
CA GLY A 33 8.54 16.18 -9.60
C GLY A 33 7.08 16.48 -9.96
N LEU A 34 6.31 15.50 -10.47
CA LEU A 34 4.95 15.71 -10.97
C LEU A 34 3.84 15.51 -9.92
N SER A 35 4.15 14.95 -8.77
CA SER A 35 3.14 14.50 -7.79
C SER A 35 3.32 15.10 -6.40
N GLY A 36 3.74 16.35 -6.32
CA GLY A 36 3.91 17.08 -5.06
C GLY A 36 5.35 17.12 -4.57
N ALA A 37 5.57 17.75 -3.41
CA ALA A 37 6.88 17.89 -2.77
C ALA A 37 7.12 16.77 -1.75
N PRO A 38 8.36 16.31 -1.59
CA PRO A 38 8.75 15.42 -0.48
C PRO A 38 8.71 16.18 0.87
N PRO A 39 8.91 15.48 2.01
CA PRO A 39 9.04 16.12 3.31
C PRO A 39 10.14 17.18 3.36
N ALA A 40 9.98 18.16 4.26
CA ALA A 40 11.02 19.16 4.50
C ALA A 40 12.31 18.49 5.00
N GLY A 41 13.46 19.02 4.57
CA GLY A 41 14.78 18.49 4.92
C GLY A 41 15.28 17.38 3.98
N VAL A 42 14.47 16.91 3.05
CA VAL A 42 14.87 15.93 2.02
C VAL A 42 15.58 16.62 0.87
N ARG A 43 16.72 16.09 0.44
CA ARG A 43 17.36 16.51 -0.80
C ARG A 43 16.56 16.00 -2.01
N VAL A 44 16.25 16.89 -2.94
CA VAL A 44 15.46 16.56 -4.15
C VAL A 44 16.36 16.46 -5.35
N VAL A 45 16.25 15.33 -6.06
CA VAL A 45 16.87 15.12 -7.37
C VAL A 45 15.75 14.83 -8.38
N HIS A 46 15.58 15.70 -9.36
CA HIS A 46 14.61 15.48 -10.42
C HIS A 46 15.21 14.67 -11.57
N GLY A 47 14.45 13.66 -12.01
CA GLY A 47 14.79 12.81 -13.14
C GLY A 47 13.77 11.70 -13.38
N ASP A 48 13.93 11.01 -14.49
CA ASP A 48 13.11 9.88 -14.89
C ASP A 48 13.90 8.58 -14.77
N ARG A 49 13.37 7.57 -14.05
CA ARG A 49 14.00 6.26 -13.89
C ARG A 49 14.15 5.49 -15.21
N THR A 50 13.38 5.87 -16.25
CA THR A 50 13.48 5.29 -17.59
C THR A 50 14.56 5.96 -18.45
N ASN A 51 15.18 7.05 -17.97
CA ASN A 51 16.24 7.78 -18.65
C ASN A 51 17.61 7.38 -18.11
N ARG A 52 18.42 6.76 -18.97
CA ARG A 52 19.79 6.31 -18.63
C ARG A 52 20.70 7.44 -18.14
N GLY A 53 20.58 8.65 -18.73
CA GLY A 53 21.37 9.82 -18.34
C GLY A 53 21.02 10.32 -16.94
N ASP A 54 19.74 10.26 -16.57
CA ASP A 54 19.28 10.62 -15.23
C ASP A 54 19.77 9.63 -14.17
N LEU A 55 19.71 8.33 -14.49
CA LEU A 55 20.23 7.28 -13.61
C LEU A 55 21.76 7.36 -13.46
N ALA A 56 22.49 7.69 -14.55
CA ALA A 56 23.95 7.86 -14.50
C ALA A 56 24.35 9.04 -13.58
N ARG A 57 23.62 10.17 -13.66
CA ARG A 57 23.84 11.30 -12.74
C ARG A 57 23.53 10.93 -11.29
N LEU A 58 22.43 10.20 -11.06
CA LEU A 58 22.05 9.74 -9.75
C LEU A 58 23.07 8.76 -9.15
N ALA A 59 23.64 7.87 -9.98
CA ALA A 59 24.70 6.95 -9.57
C ALA A 59 26.00 7.69 -9.19
N ALA A 60 26.36 8.75 -9.95
CA ALA A 60 27.52 9.59 -9.67
C ALA A 60 27.39 10.39 -8.35
N ASP A 61 26.18 10.62 -7.89
CA ASP A 61 25.88 11.25 -6.60
C ASP A 61 26.14 10.31 -5.40
N GLY A 62 26.29 9.01 -5.63
CA GLY A 62 26.57 8.00 -4.61
C GLY A 62 27.95 8.13 -3.94
N PRO A 63 28.39 7.17 -3.16
CA PRO A 63 27.67 5.94 -2.85
C PRO A 63 26.47 6.15 -1.91
N TRP A 64 25.50 5.22 -2.01
CA TRP A 64 24.33 5.17 -1.16
C TRP A 64 24.48 4.01 -0.16
N ASP A 65 24.14 4.24 1.12
CA ASP A 65 24.08 3.16 2.10
C ASP A 65 22.89 2.24 1.79
N ALA A 66 21.79 2.84 1.31
CA ALA A 66 20.63 2.08 0.85
C ALA A 66 19.84 2.81 -0.24
N VAL A 67 19.19 2.03 -1.09
CA VAL A 67 18.13 2.46 -2.01
C VAL A 67 16.81 1.89 -1.55
N VAL A 68 15.76 2.72 -1.46
CA VAL A 68 14.38 2.29 -1.21
C VAL A 68 13.55 2.59 -2.46
N ASP A 69 13.10 1.55 -3.14
CA ASP A 69 12.28 1.71 -4.35
C ASP A 69 10.79 1.53 -4.05
N THR A 70 10.06 2.64 -4.06
CA THR A 70 8.60 2.68 -3.86
C THR A 70 7.83 2.92 -5.16
N SER A 71 8.54 3.06 -6.28
CA SER A 71 7.96 3.46 -7.57
C SER A 71 8.30 2.51 -8.73
N GLY A 72 8.80 1.32 -8.44
CA GLY A 72 9.08 0.28 -9.43
C GLY A 72 7.81 -0.46 -9.83
N PHE A 73 7.36 -0.31 -11.09
CA PHE A 73 6.16 -0.96 -11.63
C PHE A 73 6.44 -1.81 -12.88
N VAL A 74 7.51 -1.54 -13.61
CA VAL A 74 7.91 -2.26 -14.82
C VAL A 74 9.26 -2.94 -14.59
N PRO A 75 9.38 -4.27 -14.75
CA PRO A 75 10.60 -5.01 -14.45
C PRO A 75 11.86 -4.45 -15.10
N ARG A 76 11.84 -4.23 -16.42
CA ARG A 76 13.01 -3.69 -17.14
C ARG A 76 13.48 -2.33 -16.63
N ASP A 77 12.56 -1.50 -16.11
CA ASP A 77 12.92 -0.17 -15.59
C ASP A 77 13.53 -0.29 -14.19
N VAL A 78 13.10 -1.31 -13.41
CA VAL A 78 13.71 -1.65 -12.12
C VAL A 78 15.08 -2.27 -12.35
N LEU A 79 15.21 -3.21 -13.29
CA LEU A 79 16.49 -3.83 -13.67
C LEU A 79 17.52 -2.76 -14.07
N MET A 80 17.12 -1.82 -14.93
CA MET A 80 17.99 -0.71 -15.33
C MET A 80 18.41 0.16 -14.14
N ALA A 81 17.49 0.49 -13.23
CA ALA A 81 17.83 1.25 -12.03
C ALA A 81 18.82 0.47 -11.13
N CYS A 82 18.64 -0.83 -10.96
CA CYS A 82 19.55 -1.70 -10.22
C CYS A 82 20.96 -1.73 -10.86
N GLU A 83 21.06 -1.79 -12.19
CA GLU A 83 22.34 -1.76 -12.90
C GLU A 83 23.15 -0.48 -12.62
N TYR A 84 22.49 0.68 -12.63
CA TYR A 84 23.14 1.96 -12.36
C TYR A 84 23.46 2.15 -10.87
N LEU A 85 22.62 1.64 -9.98
CA LEU A 85 22.73 1.82 -8.53
C LEU A 85 23.43 0.65 -7.81
N ARG A 86 24.13 -0.22 -8.55
CA ARG A 86 24.78 -1.43 -8.01
C ARG A 86 25.86 -1.16 -6.94
N SER A 87 26.32 0.08 -6.81
CA SER A 87 27.26 0.48 -5.76
C SER A 87 26.59 0.78 -4.42
N ALA A 88 25.27 0.76 -4.34
CA ALA A 88 24.53 0.87 -3.09
C ALA A 88 24.78 -0.41 -2.25
N ALA A 89 24.93 -0.21 -0.93
CA ALA A 89 25.20 -1.35 -0.04
C ALA A 89 23.97 -2.27 0.16
N HIS A 90 22.77 -1.70 0.04
CA HIS A 90 21.50 -2.45 0.18
C HIS A 90 20.41 -1.89 -0.73
N TYR A 91 19.53 -2.75 -1.24
CA TYR A 91 18.37 -2.36 -2.04
C TYR A 91 17.07 -2.91 -1.42
N LEU A 92 16.20 -2.03 -0.95
CA LEU A 92 14.89 -2.39 -0.45
C LEU A 92 13.82 -2.06 -1.51
N PHE A 93 13.04 -3.07 -1.87
CA PHE A 93 11.97 -2.94 -2.85
C PHE A 93 10.58 -3.09 -2.20
N VAL A 94 9.72 -2.11 -2.38
CA VAL A 94 8.32 -2.20 -1.96
C VAL A 94 7.50 -2.87 -3.06
N SER A 95 7.17 -4.13 -2.84
CA SER A 95 6.37 -4.99 -3.70
C SER A 95 4.88 -4.99 -3.29
N THR A 96 4.21 -6.14 -3.29
CA THR A 96 2.78 -6.32 -2.96
C THR A 96 2.47 -7.80 -2.74
N VAL A 97 1.45 -8.12 -1.94
CA VAL A 97 0.90 -9.49 -1.86
C VAL A 97 0.24 -9.95 -3.15
N SER A 98 -0.04 -9.04 -4.09
CA SER A 98 -0.59 -9.42 -5.42
C SER A 98 0.39 -10.20 -6.29
N VAL A 99 1.66 -10.35 -5.90
CA VAL A 99 2.63 -11.21 -6.57
C VAL A 99 2.33 -12.70 -6.38
N TYR A 100 1.58 -13.05 -5.35
CA TYR A 100 1.22 -14.44 -5.11
C TYR A 100 0.14 -14.94 -6.06
N ARG A 101 0.34 -16.16 -6.59
CA ARG A 101 -0.61 -16.80 -7.51
C ARG A 101 -1.98 -17.03 -6.86
N GLY A 102 -2.02 -17.39 -5.57
CA GLY A 102 -3.25 -17.62 -4.82
C GLY A 102 -4.00 -16.35 -4.39
N TRP A 103 -3.43 -15.15 -4.60
CA TRP A 103 -4.14 -13.90 -4.34
C TRP A 103 -5.30 -13.70 -5.32
N PRO A 104 -6.48 -13.31 -4.88
CA PRO A 104 -6.94 -13.02 -3.50
C PRO A 104 -7.67 -14.18 -2.81
N THR A 105 -7.68 -15.37 -3.39
CA THR A 105 -8.59 -16.47 -3.03
C THR A 105 -8.06 -17.40 -1.94
N GLU A 106 -6.75 -17.49 -1.78
CA GLU A 106 -6.09 -18.42 -0.86
C GLU A 106 -5.36 -17.69 0.28
N PRO A 107 -5.27 -18.29 1.48
CA PRO A 107 -4.35 -17.83 2.52
C PRO A 107 -2.91 -17.78 2.00
N LEU A 108 -2.15 -16.76 2.41
CA LEU A 108 -0.82 -16.47 1.89
C LEU A 108 0.24 -16.49 2.98
N SER A 109 1.43 -16.96 2.64
CA SER A 109 2.67 -16.84 3.41
C SER A 109 3.82 -16.50 2.48
N GLU A 110 5.01 -16.22 3.01
CA GLU A 110 6.20 -15.95 2.20
C GLU A 110 6.61 -17.14 1.32
N SER A 111 6.23 -18.37 1.71
CA SER A 111 6.44 -19.59 0.94
C SER A 111 5.38 -19.88 -0.14
N SER A 112 4.32 -19.06 -0.24
CA SER A 112 3.29 -19.22 -1.28
C SER A 112 3.87 -18.99 -2.67
N GLU A 113 3.31 -19.69 -3.68
CA GLU A 113 3.76 -19.60 -5.08
C GLU A 113 3.63 -18.17 -5.62
N VAL A 114 4.72 -17.67 -6.19
CA VAL A 114 4.81 -16.34 -6.80
C VAL A 114 4.57 -16.45 -8.30
N LEU A 115 3.89 -15.47 -8.88
CA LEU A 115 3.71 -15.31 -10.31
C LEU A 115 5.08 -15.15 -10.99
N PHE A 116 5.29 -15.81 -12.12
CA PHE A 116 6.52 -15.66 -12.88
C PHE A 116 6.42 -14.50 -13.86
N CYS A 117 7.40 -13.60 -13.82
CA CYS A 117 7.60 -12.54 -14.82
C CYS A 117 9.11 -12.32 -15.01
N PRO A 118 9.63 -12.29 -16.25
CA PRO A 118 11.05 -12.03 -16.49
C PRO A 118 11.50 -10.67 -15.93
N PRO A 119 12.75 -10.54 -15.45
CA PRO A 119 13.27 -9.30 -14.86
C PRO A 119 13.45 -8.17 -15.86
N ASP A 120 13.50 -8.49 -17.15
CA ASP A 120 13.60 -7.56 -18.28
C ASP A 120 12.26 -7.31 -19.00
N ALA A 121 11.16 -7.85 -18.46
CA ALA A 121 9.84 -7.73 -19.06
C ALA A 121 9.39 -6.28 -19.20
N GLY A 122 8.74 -5.99 -20.33
CA GLY A 122 8.13 -4.69 -20.61
C GLY A 122 6.77 -4.49 -19.91
N PRO A 123 6.15 -3.31 -20.08
CA PRO A 123 4.92 -2.95 -19.38
C PRO A 123 3.68 -3.79 -19.81
N ASP A 124 3.80 -4.55 -20.88
CA ASP A 124 2.66 -5.34 -21.41
C ASP A 124 2.66 -6.79 -20.96
N TYR A 125 3.67 -7.22 -20.19
CA TYR A 125 3.72 -8.58 -19.68
C TYR A 125 2.68 -8.82 -18.59
N GLY A 126 2.04 -9.99 -18.63
CA GLY A 126 1.00 -10.41 -17.71
C GLY A 126 -0.42 -10.05 -18.18
N GLU A 127 -1.38 -10.60 -17.52
CA GLU A 127 -2.81 -10.46 -17.82
C GLU A 127 -3.61 -10.25 -16.53
N ASP A 128 -4.81 -9.68 -16.67
CA ASP A 128 -5.76 -9.56 -15.58
C ASP A 128 -6.78 -10.72 -15.71
N VAL A 129 -6.83 -11.55 -14.66
CA VAL A 129 -7.81 -12.62 -14.52
C VAL A 129 -8.87 -12.15 -13.52
N GLU A 130 -10.14 -12.32 -13.87
CA GLU A 130 -11.23 -12.00 -12.95
C GLU A 130 -11.07 -12.82 -11.66
N ASP A 131 -11.06 -12.12 -10.53
CA ASP A 131 -10.88 -12.70 -9.20
C ASP A 131 -9.61 -13.55 -9.01
N GLY A 132 -8.57 -13.25 -9.77
CA GLY A 132 -7.30 -13.97 -9.78
C GLY A 132 -6.08 -13.08 -9.98
N PRO A 133 -5.01 -13.64 -10.54
CA PRO A 133 -3.78 -12.91 -10.85
C PRO A 133 -4.04 -11.68 -11.70
N THR A 134 -3.27 -10.63 -11.45
CA THR A 134 -3.38 -9.38 -12.20
C THR A 134 -2.08 -9.05 -12.92
N LYS A 135 -2.16 -8.30 -14.02
CA LYS A 135 -0.99 -7.74 -14.72
C LYS A 135 -0.08 -7.01 -13.73
N TYR A 136 -0.65 -6.26 -12.77
CA TYR A 136 0.11 -5.63 -11.71
C TYR A 136 0.91 -6.63 -10.86
N GLY A 137 0.30 -7.75 -10.48
CA GLY A 137 0.98 -8.83 -9.73
C GLY A 137 2.16 -9.41 -10.51
N TYR A 138 1.97 -9.74 -11.80
CA TYR A 138 3.05 -10.20 -12.68
C TYR A 138 4.18 -9.18 -12.77
N GLN A 139 3.86 -7.91 -13.02
CA GLN A 139 4.87 -6.86 -13.14
C GLN A 139 5.67 -6.70 -11.85
N LYS A 140 5.01 -6.72 -10.70
CA LYS A 140 5.70 -6.59 -9.40
C LYS A 140 6.59 -7.79 -9.10
N SER A 141 6.20 -9.02 -9.48
CA SER A 141 7.06 -10.21 -9.31
C SER A 141 8.31 -10.13 -10.19
N GLY A 142 8.20 -9.66 -11.42
CA GLY A 142 9.35 -9.40 -12.28
C GLY A 142 10.29 -8.31 -11.72
N CYS A 143 9.72 -7.29 -11.07
CA CYS A 143 10.53 -6.28 -10.37
C CYS A 143 11.30 -6.89 -9.18
N GLU A 144 10.69 -7.78 -8.39
CA GLU A 144 11.38 -8.52 -7.33
C GLU A 144 12.56 -9.32 -7.89
N LEU A 145 12.33 -10.03 -9.00
CA LEU A 145 13.36 -10.82 -9.66
C LEU A 145 14.49 -9.91 -10.23
N ALA A 146 14.16 -8.73 -10.75
CA ALA A 146 15.15 -7.75 -11.20
C ALA A 146 16.06 -7.29 -10.06
N VAL A 147 15.50 -7.02 -8.88
CA VAL A 147 16.27 -6.62 -7.70
C VAL A 147 17.13 -7.78 -7.19
N THR A 148 16.55 -8.95 -6.95
CA THR A 148 17.26 -10.10 -6.36
C THR A 148 18.34 -10.67 -7.29
N SER A 149 18.13 -10.63 -8.62
CA SER A 149 19.16 -11.03 -9.58
C SER A 149 20.31 -10.03 -9.69
N SER A 150 20.09 -8.74 -9.37
CA SER A 150 21.10 -7.68 -9.47
C SER A 150 21.93 -7.53 -8.20
N PHE A 151 21.31 -7.64 -7.03
CA PHE A 151 21.93 -7.41 -5.72
C PHE A 151 22.23 -8.70 -4.95
N GLY A 152 21.60 -9.82 -5.32
CA GLY A 152 21.56 -11.02 -4.48
C GLY A 152 20.59 -10.85 -3.30
N LEU A 153 20.19 -11.98 -2.70
CA LEU A 153 19.31 -11.94 -1.53
C LEU A 153 20.00 -11.29 -0.31
N GLU A 154 21.32 -11.44 -0.20
CA GLU A 154 22.13 -10.92 0.92
C GLU A 154 22.22 -9.37 0.96
N HIS A 155 21.94 -8.70 -0.16
CA HIS A 155 21.97 -7.24 -0.28
C HIS A 155 20.63 -6.65 -0.69
N SER A 156 19.54 -7.42 -0.57
CA SER A 156 18.21 -6.95 -0.91
C SER A 156 17.16 -7.33 0.12
N THR A 157 16.15 -6.49 0.28
CA THR A 157 14.95 -6.77 1.06
C THR A 157 13.72 -6.50 0.20
N ILE A 158 12.79 -7.44 0.18
CA ILE A 158 11.52 -7.32 -0.54
C ILE A 158 10.40 -7.19 0.49
N LEU A 159 9.66 -6.10 0.45
CA LEU A 159 8.46 -5.91 1.26
C LEU A 159 7.22 -6.15 0.40
N ARG A 160 6.37 -7.11 0.79
CA ARG A 160 5.10 -7.42 0.14
C ARG A 160 3.94 -6.92 1.00
N PRO A 161 3.60 -5.63 0.95
CA PRO A 161 2.47 -5.12 1.70
C PRO A 161 1.15 -5.65 1.16
N GLY A 162 0.22 -5.85 2.11
CA GLY A 162 -1.21 -6.00 1.82
C GLY A 162 -1.85 -4.63 1.57
N VAL A 163 -2.99 -4.39 2.23
CA VAL A 163 -3.66 -3.08 2.15
C VAL A 163 -2.97 -2.07 3.03
N ILE A 164 -2.46 -1.01 2.42
CA ILE A 164 -1.84 0.10 3.14
C ILE A 164 -2.89 1.19 3.33
N LEU A 165 -3.09 1.64 4.58
CA LEU A 165 -3.94 2.76 4.95
C LEU A 165 -3.12 3.85 5.64
N GLY A 166 -3.71 5.03 5.83
CA GLY A 166 -3.10 6.10 6.59
C GLY A 166 -3.09 7.44 5.88
N PRO A 167 -2.47 8.46 6.49
CA PRO A 167 -2.36 9.79 5.90
C PRO A 167 -1.73 9.74 4.50
N ARG A 168 -2.25 10.52 3.57
CA ARG A 168 -1.81 10.60 2.17
C ARG A 168 -2.17 9.39 1.30
N GLU A 169 -3.12 8.56 1.72
CA GLU A 169 -3.67 7.50 0.87
C GLU A 169 -4.42 8.12 -0.32
N TYR A 170 -3.78 8.10 -1.49
CA TYR A 170 -4.31 8.72 -2.71
C TYR A 170 -5.41 7.90 -3.40
N VAL A 171 -5.52 6.60 -3.10
CA VAL A 171 -6.62 5.75 -3.61
C VAL A 171 -7.93 6.11 -2.94
N GLY A 172 -7.89 6.55 -1.67
CA GLY A 172 -9.04 7.10 -0.98
C GLY A 172 -9.95 6.06 -0.31
N ARG A 173 -9.47 4.85 0.02
CA ARG A 173 -10.32 3.80 0.64
C ARG A 173 -10.78 4.17 2.04
N LEU A 174 -9.85 4.46 2.94
CA LEU A 174 -10.16 4.94 4.28
C LEU A 174 -10.73 6.37 4.26
N PRO A 175 -10.20 7.31 3.48
CA PRO A 175 -10.80 8.63 3.32
C PRO A 175 -12.27 8.61 2.89
N TRP A 176 -12.69 7.68 2.02
CA TRP A 176 -14.08 7.55 1.62
C TRP A 176 -14.97 7.16 2.81
N TRP A 177 -14.57 6.18 3.61
CA TRP A 177 -15.32 5.79 4.81
C TRP A 177 -15.43 6.94 5.79
N LEU A 178 -14.33 7.64 6.07
CA LEU A 178 -14.31 8.81 6.93
C LEU A 178 -15.26 9.90 6.43
N HIS A 179 -15.21 10.22 5.14
CA HIS A 179 -16.10 11.22 4.54
C HIS A 179 -17.56 10.77 4.60
N ARG A 180 -17.87 9.52 4.20
CA ARG A 180 -19.24 9.01 4.22
C ARG A 180 -19.83 8.99 5.64
N ILE A 181 -19.06 8.53 6.61
CA ILE A 181 -19.47 8.44 8.00
C ILE A 181 -19.63 9.84 8.62
N SER A 182 -18.78 10.79 8.29
CA SER A 182 -18.88 12.17 8.81
C SER A 182 -20.18 12.87 8.39
N THR A 183 -20.84 12.44 7.33
CA THR A 183 -22.15 12.98 6.91
C THR A 183 -23.31 12.49 7.80
N GLY A 184 -23.08 11.46 8.64
CA GLY A 184 -24.07 10.90 9.55
C GLY A 184 -25.19 10.09 8.87
N GLY A 185 -26.27 9.84 9.63
CA GLY A 185 -27.44 9.09 9.19
C GLY A 185 -27.18 7.61 8.98
N HIS A 186 -28.07 6.92 8.26
CA HIS A 186 -27.88 5.50 7.96
C HIS A 186 -26.80 5.29 6.91
N VAL A 187 -25.81 4.48 7.24
CA VAL A 187 -24.65 4.14 6.41
C VAL A 187 -24.70 2.65 6.06
N LEU A 188 -24.64 2.33 4.79
CA LEU A 188 -24.54 0.95 4.31
C LEU A 188 -23.19 0.35 4.69
N ALA A 189 -23.22 -0.72 5.51
CA ALA A 189 -22.02 -1.45 5.91
C ALA A 189 -22.06 -2.89 5.34
N PRO A 190 -20.94 -3.39 4.77
CA PRO A 190 -20.95 -4.67 4.07
C PRO A 190 -20.65 -5.87 4.97
N GLY A 191 -21.43 -6.93 4.81
CA GLY A 191 -21.15 -8.24 5.37
C GLY A 191 -21.33 -8.33 6.87
N ASP A 192 -20.35 -8.91 7.55
CA ASP A 192 -20.32 -9.14 8.97
C ASP A 192 -19.35 -8.17 9.68
N PRO A 193 -19.80 -7.39 10.69
CA PRO A 193 -18.93 -6.50 11.46
C PRO A 193 -17.76 -7.22 12.14
N SER A 194 -17.89 -8.49 12.44
CA SER A 194 -16.83 -9.31 13.07
C SER A 194 -15.78 -9.82 12.08
N ARG A 195 -15.95 -9.58 10.78
CA ARG A 195 -14.95 -9.96 9.77
C ARG A 195 -13.63 -9.29 10.05
N PHE A 196 -12.58 -10.09 10.19
CA PHE A 196 -11.23 -9.59 10.38
C PHE A 196 -10.67 -8.92 9.12
N ILE A 197 -9.88 -7.87 9.33
CA ILE A 197 -9.12 -7.15 8.31
C ILE A 197 -7.66 -7.01 8.75
N GLN A 198 -6.75 -6.87 7.80
CA GLN A 198 -5.30 -6.77 8.04
C GLN A 198 -4.66 -5.54 7.37
N PRO A 199 -5.22 -4.33 7.52
CA PRO A 199 -4.57 -3.16 6.97
C PRO A 199 -3.28 -2.85 7.73
N ILE A 200 -2.25 -2.42 7.02
CA ILE A 200 -1.02 -1.87 7.59
C ILE A 200 -1.03 -0.34 7.49
N ASP A 201 -0.64 0.34 8.57
CA ASP A 201 -0.41 1.78 8.49
C ASP A 201 0.84 2.07 7.67
N VAL A 202 0.76 3.08 6.80
CA VAL A 202 1.88 3.48 5.94
C VAL A 202 3.14 3.86 6.72
N ARG A 203 2.99 4.34 7.95
CA ARG A 203 4.11 4.70 8.83
C ARG A 203 4.76 3.46 9.44
N ASP A 204 3.99 2.42 9.78
CA ASP A 204 4.52 1.15 10.28
C ASP A 204 5.33 0.43 9.20
N LEU A 205 4.85 0.48 7.95
CA LEU A 205 5.62 0.00 6.81
C LEU A 205 6.92 0.80 6.64
N ALA A 206 6.86 2.13 6.76
CA ALA A 206 8.04 2.98 6.65
C ALA A 206 9.05 2.72 7.78
N ASP A 207 8.58 2.62 9.02
CA ASP A 207 9.42 2.32 10.18
C ASP A 207 10.11 0.95 10.03
N PHE A 208 9.38 -0.06 9.55
CA PHE A 208 9.95 -1.38 9.27
C PHE A 208 10.95 -1.34 8.11
N ALA A 209 10.70 -0.56 7.07
CA ALA A 209 11.66 -0.39 5.97
C ALA A 209 12.98 0.19 6.48
N LEU A 210 12.95 1.18 7.38
CA LEU A 210 14.16 1.74 7.99
C LEU A 210 14.85 0.72 8.91
N LEU A 211 14.09 -0.05 9.67
CA LEU A 211 14.62 -1.11 10.52
C LEU A 211 15.37 -2.16 9.69
N ALA A 212 14.75 -2.63 8.58
CA ALA A 212 15.33 -3.63 7.69
C ALA A 212 16.63 -3.15 7.01
N ILE A 213 16.74 -1.85 6.74
CA ILE A 213 17.98 -1.23 6.21
C ILE A 213 19.05 -1.10 7.32
N SER A 214 18.66 -0.68 8.53
CA SER A 214 19.60 -0.41 9.64
C SER A 214 20.23 -1.68 10.19
N ARG A 215 19.49 -2.76 10.11
CA ARG A 215 19.91 -4.10 10.52
C ARG A 215 19.58 -5.02 9.35
N PRO A 216 20.44 -5.05 8.30
CA PRO A 216 20.10 -5.79 7.11
C PRO A 216 19.77 -7.25 7.48
N VAL A 217 18.50 -7.54 7.50
CA VAL A 217 17.96 -8.90 7.52
C VAL A 217 17.43 -9.08 6.10
N PRO A 218 18.30 -9.57 5.19
CA PRO A 218 17.93 -9.73 3.80
C PRO A 218 16.90 -10.85 3.72
N ASP A 219 15.70 -10.53 3.31
CA ASP A 219 14.64 -11.50 3.09
C ASP A 219 13.42 -10.89 2.38
N VAL A 220 12.41 -11.70 2.21
CA VAL A 220 11.08 -11.32 1.72
C VAL A 220 10.13 -11.31 2.89
N TYR A 221 9.39 -10.21 3.07
CA TYR A 221 8.44 -10.05 4.18
C TYR A 221 7.05 -9.68 3.69
N ASN A 222 6.04 -10.38 4.18
CA ASN A 222 4.66 -9.94 4.10
C ASN A 222 4.42 -8.83 5.14
N ILE A 223 3.96 -7.67 4.67
CA ILE A 223 3.78 -6.49 5.52
C ILE A 223 2.28 -6.22 5.70
N THR A 224 1.70 -6.85 6.71
CA THR A 224 0.30 -6.67 7.10
C THR A 224 0.18 -6.60 8.63
N ALA A 225 -0.94 -6.06 9.13
CA ALA A 225 -1.26 -6.23 10.54
C ALA A 225 -1.41 -7.71 10.90
N PRO A 226 -1.20 -8.10 12.16
CA PRO A 226 -1.43 -9.48 12.62
C PRO A 226 -2.84 -9.95 12.30
N GLN A 227 -2.98 -11.24 11.95
CA GLN A 227 -4.30 -11.85 11.76
C GLN A 227 -5.16 -11.72 13.02
N HIS A 228 -6.46 -11.60 12.84
CA HIS A 228 -7.46 -11.54 13.93
C HIS A 228 -7.30 -10.38 14.91
N ARG A 229 -6.53 -9.35 14.56
CA ARG A 229 -6.29 -8.21 15.45
C ARG A 229 -7.41 -7.19 15.41
N GLU A 230 -7.90 -6.85 14.23
CA GLU A 230 -8.88 -5.78 13.98
C GLU A 230 -10.05 -6.33 13.14
N THR A 231 -11.26 -5.82 13.37
CA THR A 231 -12.40 -6.17 12.53
C THR A 231 -12.86 -5.00 11.67
N PHE A 232 -13.66 -5.30 10.65
CA PHE A 232 -14.25 -4.27 9.81
C PHE A 232 -15.16 -3.33 10.62
N GLY A 233 -15.95 -3.90 11.55
CA GLY A 233 -16.79 -3.13 12.49
C GLY A 233 -15.94 -2.19 13.33
N GLN A 234 -14.86 -2.66 13.95
CA GLN A 234 -13.98 -1.81 14.76
C GLN A 234 -13.38 -0.65 13.97
N MET A 235 -13.05 -0.85 12.68
CA MET A 235 -12.58 0.23 11.82
C MET A 235 -13.69 1.27 11.58
N LEU A 236 -14.91 0.84 11.30
CA LEU A 236 -16.04 1.77 11.10
C LEU A 236 -16.40 2.51 12.39
N ASP A 237 -16.40 1.82 13.55
CA ASP A 237 -16.61 2.43 14.87
C ASP A 237 -15.52 3.48 15.18
N ALA A 238 -14.27 3.19 14.81
CA ALA A 238 -13.18 4.18 14.91
C ALA A 238 -13.46 5.42 14.04
N CYS A 239 -14.02 5.25 12.84
CA CYS A 239 -14.41 6.37 11.99
C CYS A 239 -15.51 7.20 12.63
N VAL A 240 -16.56 6.58 13.21
CA VAL A 240 -17.63 7.30 13.96
C VAL A 240 -17.03 8.09 15.11
N LYS A 241 -16.19 7.44 15.92
CA LYS A 241 -15.56 8.07 17.08
C LYS A 241 -14.72 9.29 16.70
N VAL A 242 -13.93 9.19 15.63
CA VAL A 242 -12.99 10.24 15.22
C VAL A 242 -13.69 11.40 14.53
N THR A 243 -14.74 11.12 13.75
CA THR A 243 -15.55 12.16 13.09
C THR A 243 -16.53 12.84 14.04
N GLY A 244 -16.86 12.20 15.19
CA GLY A 244 -17.90 12.68 16.10
C GLY A 244 -19.30 12.62 15.49
N SER A 245 -19.52 11.78 14.47
CA SER A 245 -20.80 11.67 13.78
C SER A 245 -21.80 10.79 14.53
N GLU A 246 -23.09 10.96 14.22
CA GLU A 246 -24.19 10.10 14.68
C GLU A 246 -24.57 9.07 13.58
N ALA A 247 -23.58 8.51 12.90
CA ALA A 247 -23.81 7.53 11.85
C ALA A 247 -24.25 6.18 12.45
N GLU A 248 -25.31 5.59 11.88
CA GLU A 248 -25.83 4.28 12.24
C GLU A 248 -25.62 3.28 11.11
N PHE A 249 -25.00 2.13 11.39
CA PHE A 249 -24.70 1.15 10.35
C PHE A 249 -25.87 0.20 10.10
N THR A 250 -26.24 0.07 8.82
CA THR A 250 -27.10 -0.99 8.33
C THR A 250 -26.23 -2.05 7.66
N TRP A 251 -25.98 -3.14 8.36
CA TRP A 251 -25.17 -4.26 7.88
C TRP A 251 -25.98 -5.10 6.89
N VAL A 252 -25.47 -5.22 5.66
CA VAL A 252 -26.12 -5.96 4.58
C VAL A 252 -25.23 -7.12 4.16
N SER A 253 -25.82 -8.32 4.08
CA SER A 253 -25.06 -9.54 3.76
C SER A 253 -24.33 -9.46 2.43
N ASP A 254 -23.20 -10.16 2.32
CA ASP A 254 -22.43 -10.26 1.09
C ASP A 254 -23.30 -10.70 -0.10
N ALA A 255 -24.17 -11.70 0.10
CA ALA A 255 -25.05 -12.23 -0.93
C ALA A 255 -26.03 -11.17 -1.46
N GLU A 256 -26.61 -10.36 -0.58
CA GLU A 256 -27.55 -9.31 -0.96
C GLU A 256 -26.84 -8.16 -1.70
N LEU A 257 -25.63 -7.79 -1.26
CA LEU A 257 -24.82 -6.77 -1.93
C LEU A 257 -24.40 -7.20 -3.32
N LEU A 258 -23.94 -8.45 -3.48
CA LEU A 258 -23.59 -9.02 -4.78
C LEU A 258 -24.81 -9.11 -5.71
N ALA A 259 -25.97 -9.55 -5.19
CA ALA A 259 -27.23 -9.59 -5.94
C ALA A 259 -27.73 -8.19 -6.35
N ALA A 260 -27.39 -7.14 -5.58
CA ALA A 260 -27.67 -5.75 -5.92
C ALA A 260 -26.65 -5.15 -6.92
N GLY A 261 -25.67 -5.93 -7.37
CA GLY A 261 -24.64 -5.50 -8.31
C GLY A 261 -23.58 -4.56 -7.70
N VAL A 262 -23.41 -4.56 -6.38
CA VAL A 262 -22.38 -3.76 -5.73
C VAL A 262 -21.00 -4.35 -6.02
N ARG A 263 -20.12 -3.51 -6.57
CA ARG A 263 -18.74 -3.92 -6.88
C ARG A 263 -17.89 -3.89 -5.63
N GLN A 264 -17.31 -5.07 -5.33
CA GLN A 264 -16.34 -5.21 -4.26
C GLN A 264 -15.13 -4.31 -4.50
N TRP A 265 -14.44 -3.94 -3.42
CA TRP A 265 -13.17 -3.21 -3.42
C TRP A 265 -13.23 -1.75 -3.87
N SER A 266 -14.14 -1.41 -4.77
CA SER A 266 -14.33 -0.04 -5.28
C SER A 266 -15.55 0.64 -4.67
N GLN A 267 -16.77 0.12 -4.87
CA GLN A 267 -17.98 0.81 -4.39
C GLN A 267 -18.15 0.76 -2.88
N LEU A 268 -17.79 -0.34 -2.22
CA LEU A 268 -17.61 -0.40 -0.77
C LEU A 268 -16.14 -0.72 -0.49
N PRO A 269 -15.31 0.30 -0.27
CA PRO A 269 -13.87 0.12 -0.12
C PRO A 269 -13.53 -0.84 1.02
N LEU A 270 -12.48 -1.64 0.83
CA LEU A 270 -12.01 -2.67 1.76
C LEU A 270 -12.96 -3.87 1.91
N TRP A 271 -14.17 -3.83 1.37
CA TRP A 271 -15.05 -4.98 1.34
C TRP A 271 -14.63 -5.94 0.22
N ARG A 272 -14.35 -7.17 0.58
CA ARG A 272 -14.07 -8.26 -0.35
C ARG A 272 -14.44 -9.60 0.29
N THR A 273 -15.07 -10.47 -0.48
CA THR A 273 -15.59 -11.75 0.01
C THR A 273 -14.59 -12.88 -0.03
N PHE A 274 -13.48 -12.70 -0.72
CA PHE A 274 -12.43 -13.71 -0.84
C PHE A 274 -11.64 -13.86 0.48
N PRO A 275 -11.46 -15.09 0.98
CA PRO A 275 -10.81 -15.31 2.28
C PRO A 275 -9.35 -14.86 2.30
N GLY A 276 -8.59 -15.04 1.21
CA GLY A 276 -7.17 -14.74 1.16
C GLY A 276 -6.81 -13.26 1.27
N VAL A 277 -7.78 -12.35 1.04
CA VAL A 277 -7.53 -10.90 1.15
C VAL A 277 -7.04 -10.49 2.54
N TRP A 278 -7.57 -11.14 3.58
CA TRP A 278 -7.31 -10.84 4.97
C TRP A 278 -6.67 -12.03 5.74
N GLN A 279 -6.08 -12.99 5.00
CA GLN A 279 -5.39 -14.15 5.55
C GLN A 279 -3.97 -14.22 5.01
N VAL A 280 -3.20 -13.17 5.29
CA VAL A 280 -1.78 -13.07 4.94
C VAL A 280 -0.96 -13.27 6.21
N ASP A 281 -0.11 -14.28 6.23
CA ASP A 281 0.83 -14.50 7.33
C ASP A 281 1.93 -13.43 7.27
N SER A 282 2.15 -12.73 8.37
CA SER A 282 3.18 -11.72 8.56
C SER A 282 4.06 -12.01 9.78
N ALA A 283 4.07 -13.27 10.24
CA ALA A 283 4.82 -13.67 11.44
C ALA A 283 6.32 -13.43 11.29
N GLU A 284 6.89 -13.65 10.11
CA GLU A 284 8.30 -13.37 9.81
C GLU A 284 8.63 -11.88 9.98
N ALA A 285 7.81 -10.99 9.44
CA ALA A 285 7.99 -9.56 9.61
C ALA A 285 7.85 -9.13 11.08
N GLN A 286 6.89 -9.71 11.82
CA GLN A 286 6.72 -9.44 13.25
C GLN A 286 7.93 -9.91 14.06
N ALA A 287 8.45 -11.10 13.77
CA ALA A 287 9.66 -11.64 14.40
C ALA A 287 10.88 -10.76 14.09
N ALA A 288 10.94 -10.17 12.89
CA ALA A 288 11.98 -9.23 12.47
C ALA A 288 11.78 -7.82 13.06
N GLY A 289 10.68 -7.54 13.77
CA GLY A 289 10.43 -6.29 14.47
C GLY A 289 9.35 -5.39 13.87
N LEU A 290 8.51 -5.89 12.94
CA LEU A 290 7.33 -5.14 12.49
C LEU A 290 6.40 -4.87 13.69
N SER A 291 6.18 -3.62 13.97
CA SER A 291 5.22 -3.15 14.99
C SER A 291 4.07 -2.45 14.29
N CYS A 292 2.84 -2.80 14.65
CA CYS A 292 1.64 -2.23 14.04
C CYS A 292 0.88 -1.38 15.05
N ARG A 293 0.56 -0.13 14.71
CA ARG A 293 -0.34 0.71 15.50
C ARG A 293 -1.77 0.22 15.44
N LYS A 294 -2.61 0.69 16.37
CA LYS A 294 -4.05 0.34 16.38
C LYS A 294 -4.75 1.01 15.20
N ILE A 295 -5.79 0.39 14.69
CA ILE A 295 -6.60 0.95 13.60
C ILE A 295 -7.17 2.32 13.96
N LEU A 296 -7.52 2.55 15.22
CA LEU A 296 -7.99 3.85 15.71
C LEU A 296 -6.97 4.97 15.46
N ASP A 297 -5.67 4.71 15.66
CA ASP A 297 -4.61 5.71 15.46
C ASP A 297 -4.46 6.02 13.96
N THR A 298 -4.54 4.99 13.11
CA THR A 298 -4.53 5.16 11.65
C THR A 298 -5.71 5.98 11.16
N VAL A 299 -6.91 5.71 11.68
CA VAL A 299 -8.14 6.44 11.35
C VAL A 299 -8.04 7.90 11.81
N ALA A 300 -7.60 8.14 13.06
CA ALA A 300 -7.49 9.49 13.63
C ALA A 300 -6.51 10.36 12.84
N ASP A 301 -5.33 9.83 12.53
CA ASP A 301 -4.31 10.59 11.81
C ASP A 301 -4.68 10.80 10.34
N THR A 302 -5.40 9.85 9.73
CA THR A 302 -5.95 10.03 8.38
C THR A 302 -6.99 11.14 8.37
N TRP A 303 -7.89 11.18 9.35
CA TRP A 303 -8.89 12.24 9.49
C TRP A 303 -8.24 13.61 9.70
N ALA A 304 -7.24 13.70 10.58
CA ALA A 304 -6.48 14.92 10.80
C ALA A 304 -5.78 15.41 9.52
N TRP A 305 -5.18 14.47 8.76
CA TRP A 305 -4.58 14.80 7.47
C TRP A 305 -5.63 15.32 6.48
N MET A 306 -6.80 14.71 6.39
CA MET A 306 -7.88 15.18 5.50
C MET A 306 -8.29 16.64 5.78
N HIS A 307 -8.13 17.13 7.00
CA HIS A 307 -8.45 18.51 7.40
C HIS A 307 -7.24 19.45 7.38
N SER A 308 -6.05 18.97 7.05
CA SER A 308 -4.84 19.81 6.99
C SER A 308 -4.73 20.72 5.75
N GLY A 309 -5.68 20.61 4.81
CA GLY A 309 -5.65 21.33 3.53
C GLY A 309 -4.66 20.74 2.50
N ALA A 310 -3.96 19.66 2.83
CA ALA A 310 -2.96 19.02 1.97
C ALA A 310 -3.51 17.85 1.14
N VAL A 311 -4.85 17.75 1.03
CA VAL A 311 -5.51 16.61 0.39
C VAL A 311 -5.62 16.81 -1.11
N ASP A 312 -5.12 15.83 -1.87
CA ASP A 312 -5.27 15.77 -3.32
C ASP A 312 -5.90 14.42 -3.70
N PHE A 313 -7.17 14.42 -4.06
CA PHE A 313 -7.93 13.28 -4.58
C PHE A 313 -8.08 13.31 -6.10
N THR A 314 -7.16 13.94 -6.81
CA THR A 314 -7.19 14.03 -8.28
C THR A 314 -6.71 12.75 -8.97
N ASP A 315 -6.30 11.73 -8.22
CA ASP A 315 -5.90 10.45 -8.78
C ASP A 315 -7.10 9.74 -9.43
N GLN A 316 -6.89 9.23 -10.65
CA GLN A 316 -7.94 8.53 -11.40
C GLN A 316 -8.56 7.37 -10.60
N ARG A 317 -7.77 6.68 -9.78
CA ARG A 317 -8.24 5.56 -8.95
C ARG A 317 -9.18 6.00 -7.83
N SER A 318 -9.02 7.23 -7.32
CA SER A 318 -9.93 7.76 -6.28
C SER A 318 -11.32 8.08 -6.84
N ALA A 319 -11.43 8.40 -8.12
CA ALA A 319 -12.72 8.63 -8.78
C ALA A 319 -13.59 7.36 -8.91
N GLU A 320 -13.00 6.18 -8.79
CA GLU A 320 -13.71 4.90 -8.85
C GLU A 320 -14.17 4.41 -7.48
N ILE A 321 -13.75 5.09 -6.40
CA ILE A 321 -14.03 4.69 -5.02
C ILE A 321 -15.36 5.27 -4.55
N GLY A 322 -16.21 4.40 -4.01
CA GLY A 322 -17.46 4.74 -3.36
C GLY A 322 -18.70 4.30 -4.13
N ILE A 323 -19.73 3.97 -3.38
CA ILE A 323 -21.06 3.66 -3.91
C ILE A 323 -21.79 4.96 -4.23
N SER A 324 -22.60 4.96 -5.30
CA SER A 324 -23.42 6.13 -5.58
C SER A 324 -24.50 6.32 -4.51
N PRO A 325 -24.83 7.58 -4.13
CA PRO A 325 -25.87 7.82 -3.11
C PRO A 325 -27.23 7.22 -3.47
N ASP A 326 -27.55 7.09 -4.75
CA ASP A 326 -28.83 6.52 -5.20
C ASP A 326 -28.86 5.00 -4.96
N LEU A 327 -27.79 4.28 -5.29
CA LEU A 327 -27.70 2.84 -5.06
C LEU A 327 -27.67 2.53 -3.56
N GLU A 328 -26.93 3.32 -2.77
CA GLU A 328 -26.92 3.18 -1.32
C GLU A 328 -28.31 3.35 -0.74
N ARG A 329 -29.04 4.42 -1.08
CA ARG A 329 -30.42 4.64 -0.64
C ARG A 329 -31.37 3.52 -1.06
N GLN A 330 -31.25 3.00 -2.27
CA GLN A 330 -32.08 1.91 -2.77
C GLN A 330 -31.87 0.64 -1.94
N ILE A 331 -30.62 0.33 -1.54
CA ILE A 331 -30.33 -0.83 -0.71
C ILE A 331 -30.86 -0.61 0.71
N LEU A 332 -30.56 0.52 1.33
CA LEU A 332 -30.99 0.87 2.68
C LEU A 332 -32.53 0.86 2.81
N SER A 333 -33.28 1.35 1.82
CA SER A 333 -34.74 1.36 1.86
C SER A 333 -35.37 -0.03 1.97
N ARG A 334 -34.68 -1.09 1.53
CA ARG A 334 -35.12 -2.49 1.64
C ARG A 334 -34.93 -3.04 3.06
N HIS A 335 -34.13 -2.37 3.88
CA HIS A 335 -33.75 -2.78 5.25
C HIS A 335 -34.40 -1.91 6.35
N SER A 336 -34.97 -0.75 5.99
CA SER A 336 -35.61 0.18 6.93
C SER A 336 -36.96 -0.30 7.50
N GLY A 337 -37.41 -1.52 7.23
CA GLY A 337 -38.68 -2.09 7.64
C GLY A 337 -38.59 -3.39 8.45
N ARG A 338 -37.38 -3.75 8.89
CA ARG A 338 -37.16 -4.97 9.68
C ARG A 338 -36.83 -4.69 11.13
#